data_e2c3b2be3dd9be5bab303dd448c42f6f
#
_entry.id   e2c3b2be3dd9be5bab303dd448c42f6f
#
_cell.length_a   1.000
_cell.length_b   1.000
_cell.length_c   1.000
_cell.angle_alpha   90.00
_cell.angle_beta   90.00
_cell.angle_gamma   90.00
#
_symmetry.space_group_name_H-M   'P 1'
#
loop_
_entity.id
_entity.type
_entity.pdbx_description
1 polymer ?
#
loop_
_entity_poly.entity_id
_entity_poly.type
_entity_poly.pdbx_seq_one_letter_code
_entity_poly.pdbx_strand_id
1 'polypeptide(L)'
;RKPHTVNNTIDTVVTFYDYLTRYGEYEGKLQDALVKFIRNTGRNYRGFLYGIAETKAVKSHILKLRVPHMGLRTIKREDAAELLRACNNLRDYFLLYLLFETGMRIGEALSLWLEDFDSSGNAIFLKDRGELENQAEIKTVSSPRRLDTTQELTDLFTEYVCMFHTEGVQTNHVFIKLRGDNAGKAMDYTDVDNLFRTLRKKTDITVTPHMFRHT
;
A
#
# COMPACT_ATOMS: atom_id res chain seq x y z
N ARG A 1 18.43 -14.34 -5.75
CA ARG A 1 17.36 -13.64 -4.99
C ARG A 1 17.78 -12.19 -4.72
N LYS A 2 16.82 -11.27 -4.61
CA LYS A 2 17.11 -9.85 -4.32
C LYS A 2 17.64 -9.70 -2.88
N PRO A 3 18.64 -8.84 -2.61
CA PRO A 3 19.21 -8.66 -1.28
C PRO A 3 18.17 -8.36 -0.19
N HIS A 4 17.14 -7.59 -0.51
CA HIS A 4 16.04 -7.28 0.41
C HIS A 4 15.28 -8.56 0.85
N THR A 5 14.97 -9.45 -0.09
CA THR A 5 14.29 -10.72 0.22
C THR A 5 15.15 -11.61 1.13
N VAL A 6 16.47 -11.66 0.86
CA VAL A 6 17.41 -12.40 1.72
C VAL A 6 17.43 -11.81 3.13
N ASN A 7 17.53 -10.49 3.25
CA ASN A 7 17.54 -9.81 4.55
C ASN A 7 16.25 -10.04 5.34
N ASN A 8 15.10 -9.99 4.68
CA ASN A 8 13.81 -10.27 5.33
C ASN A 8 13.75 -11.73 5.85
N THR A 9 14.25 -12.70 5.06
CA THR A 9 14.32 -14.10 5.51
C THR A 9 15.22 -14.24 6.74
N ILE A 10 16.38 -13.58 6.74
CA ILE A 10 17.31 -13.56 7.90
C ILE A 10 16.61 -12.98 9.12
N ASP A 11 15.92 -11.83 8.97
CA ASP A 11 15.19 -11.19 10.06
C ASP A 11 14.10 -12.10 10.64
N THR A 12 13.34 -12.78 9.79
CA THR A 12 12.30 -13.73 10.22
C THR A 12 12.90 -14.87 11.03
N VAL A 13 13.99 -15.48 10.56
CA VAL A 13 14.66 -16.58 11.25
C VAL A 13 15.22 -16.12 12.60
N VAL A 14 15.91 -14.98 12.64
CA VAL A 14 16.49 -14.44 13.89
C VAL A 14 15.39 -14.10 14.90
N THR A 15 14.30 -13.50 14.44
CA THR A 15 13.16 -13.17 15.31
C THR A 15 12.49 -14.44 15.86
N PHE A 16 12.39 -15.50 15.07
CA PHE A 16 11.86 -16.78 15.52
C PHE A 16 12.71 -17.41 16.61
N TYR A 17 14.04 -17.43 16.46
CA TYR A 17 14.92 -17.93 17.53
C TYR A 17 14.94 -17.04 18.76
N ASP A 18 14.79 -15.73 18.63
CA ASP A 18 14.62 -14.81 19.75
C ASP A 18 13.33 -15.13 20.53
N TYR A 19 12.25 -15.42 19.81
CA TYR A 19 11.00 -15.88 20.41
C TYR A 19 11.22 -17.18 21.21
N LEU A 20 11.80 -18.21 20.62
CA LEU A 20 12.05 -19.48 21.29
C LEU A 20 12.94 -19.32 22.54
N THR A 21 13.94 -18.44 22.48
CA THR A 21 14.81 -18.15 23.64
C THR A 21 14.03 -17.51 24.78
N ARG A 22 13.12 -16.57 24.49
CA ARG A 22 12.28 -15.91 25.50
C ARG A 22 11.31 -16.85 26.19
N TYR A 23 10.84 -17.89 25.48
CA TYR A 23 9.92 -18.88 26.04
C TYR A 23 10.63 -20.12 26.63
N GLY A 24 11.98 -20.11 26.67
CA GLY A 24 12.76 -21.18 27.27
C GLY A 24 12.85 -22.46 26.45
N GLU A 25 12.39 -22.44 25.19
CA GLU A 25 12.44 -23.61 24.28
C GLU A 25 13.79 -23.73 23.54
N TYR A 26 14.65 -22.73 23.66
CA TYR A 26 15.98 -22.72 23.04
C TYR A 26 16.99 -22.02 23.95
N GLU A 27 18.06 -22.69 24.30
CA GLU A 27 19.11 -22.15 25.20
C GLU A 27 20.23 -21.39 24.45
N GLY A 28 20.20 -21.33 23.14
CA GLY A 28 21.22 -20.69 22.33
C GLY A 28 21.11 -19.16 22.31
N LYS A 29 22.24 -18.46 22.33
CA LYS A 29 22.31 -16.98 22.21
C LYS A 29 22.57 -16.58 20.75
N LEU A 30 21.72 -17.00 19.82
CA LEU A 30 21.89 -16.74 18.39
C LEU A 30 21.90 -15.21 18.08
N GLN A 31 21.09 -14.44 18.77
CA GLN A 31 21.07 -12.99 18.61
C GLN A 31 22.42 -12.36 18.96
N ASP A 32 23.04 -12.75 20.06
CA ASP A 32 24.34 -12.20 20.48
C ASP A 32 25.44 -12.54 19.48
N ALA A 33 25.36 -13.71 18.86
CA ALA A 33 26.32 -14.14 17.85
C ALA A 33 26.14 -13.43 16.48
N LEU A 34 24.89 -13.07 16.13
CA LEU A 34 24.54 -12.51 14.81
C LEU A 34 24.39 -10.99 14.82
N VAL A 35 24.40 -10.34 15.96
CA VAL A 35 24.22 -8.90 16.09
C VAL A 35 25.52 -8.22 16.52
N LYS A 36 25.90 -7.21 15.78
CA LYS A 36 26.98 -6.29 16.19
C LYS A 36 26.41 -4.90 16.43
N PHE A 37 27.00 -4.20 17.40
CA PHE A 37 26.67 -2.81 17.64
C PHE A 37 27.57 -1.92 16.79
N ILE A 38 26.99 -1.17 15.87
CA ILE A 38 27.69 -0.18 15.06
C ILE A 38 27.44 1.18 15.68
N ARG A 39 28.51 1.83 16.16
CA ARG A 39 28.45 3.25 16.49
C ARG A 39 28.52 4.01 15.16
N ASN A 40 27.52 4.83 14.89
CA ASN A 40 27.50 5.64 13.69
C ASN A 40 28.53 6.77 13.84
N THR A 41 29.77 6.49 13.49
CA THR A 41 30.86 7.46 13.45
C THR A 41 30.96 8.13 12.09
N GLY A 42 29.80 8.43 11.48
CA GLY A 42 29.74 9.07 10.15
C GLY A 42 30.63 10.31 10.10
N ARG A 43 31.78 10.18 9.45
CA ARG A 43 32.81 11.23 9.36
C ARG A 43 32.33 12.53 8.70
N ASN A 44 31.19 12.50 7.98
CA ASN A 44 30.78 13.59 7.08
C ASN A 44 29.46 14.27 7.43
N TYR A 45 28.71 13.78 8.40
CA TYR A 45 27.47 14.43 8.80
C TYR A 45 27.47 14.70 10.31
N ARG A 46 27.65 15.95 10.66
CA ARG A 46 27.45 16.45 12.03
C ARG A 46 26.05 17.04 12.10
N GLY A 47 25.08 16.28 12.63
CA GLY A 47 23.75 16.83 12.90
C GLY A 47 23.83 18.02 13.87
N PHE A 48 22.80 18.84 13.91
CA PHE A 48 22.68 20.01 14.79
C PHE A 48 22.99 19.71 16.28
N LEU A 49 22.69 18.48 16.73
CA LEU A 49 22.94 18.01 18.11
C LEU A 49 24.22 17.19 18.24
N TYR A 50 25.15 17.26 17.31
CA TYR A 50 26.41 16.55 17.39
C TYR A 50 27.23 17.04 18.59
N GLY A 51 27.53 16.12 19.50
CA GLY A 51 28.26 16.40 20.74
C GLY A 51 27.36 16.71 21.95
N ILE A 52 26.05 16.89 21.74
CA ILE A 52 25.05 17.09 22.81
C ILE A 52 24.23 15.82 23.04
N ALA A 53 23.90 15.09 21.97
CA ALA A 53 23.18 13.82 22.06
C ALA A 53 24.15 12.63 22.07
N GLU A 54 23.97 11.71 23.01
CA GLU A 54 24.69 10.44 22.98
C GLU A 54 24.43 9.69 21.68
N THR A 55 25.51 9.33 20.97
CA THR A 55 25.43 8.49 19.79
C THR A 55 24.98 7.09 20.20
N LYS A 56 23.70 6.79 20.05
CA LYS A 56 23.15 5.45 20.30
C LYS A 56 23.75 4.47 19.30
N ALA A 57 24.33 3.39 19.82
CA ALA A 57 24.79 2.30 18.99
C ALA A 57 23.58 1.64 18.30
N VAL A 58 23.65 1.46 16.98
CA VAL A 58 22.62 0.79 16.20
C VAL A 58 22.94 -0.69 16.09
N LYS A 59 21.98 -1.54 16.45
CA LYS A 59 22.08 -2.99 16.23
C LYS A 59 22.08 -3.27 14.72
N SER A 60 23.09 -4.00 14.25
CA SER A 60 23.19 -4.45 12.85
C SER A 60 23.48 -5.93 12.80
N HIS A 61 22.71 -6.66 11.99
CA HIS A 61 22.96 -8.09 11.78
C HIS A 61 24.17 -8.30 10.85
N ILE A 62 25.08 -9.20 11.26
CA ILE A 62 26.34 -9.49 10.53
C ILE A 62 26.03 -10.09 9.15
N LEU A 63 24.95 -10.90 9.03
CA LEU A 63 24.58 -11.60 7.82
C LEU A 63 23.80 -10.75 6.81
N LYS A 64 23.39 -9.52 7.16
CA LYS A 64 22.62 -8.68 6.25
C LYS A 64 23.46 -8.24 5.06
N LEU A 65 22.90 -8.45 3.88
CA LEU A 65 23.44 -7.96 2.63
C LEU A 65 23.22 -6.45 2.50
N ARG A 66 24.19 -5.75 1.89
CA ARG A 66 23.99 -4.34 1.55
C ARG A 66 22.89 -4.21 0.50
N VAL A 67 21.86 -3.48 0.82
CA VAL A 67 20.78 -3.15 -0.11
C VAL A 67 21.11 -1.80 -0.74
N PRO A 68 21.19 -1.69 -2.05
CA PRO A 68 21.33 -0.39 -2.70
C PRO A 68 20.10 0.46 -2.39
N HIS A 69 20.32 1.73 -2.05
CA HIS A 69 19.24 2.68 -1.84
C HIS A 69 18.58 2.98 -3.18
N MET A 70 17.42 2.37 -3.42
CA MET A 70 16.60 2.72 -4.57
C MET A 70 15.71 3.89 -4.19
N GLY A 71 15.73 4.96 -4.95
CA GLY A 71 14.79 6.07 -4.79
C GLY A 71 13.34 5.60 -4.88
N LEU A 72 12.44 6.37 -4.28
CA LEU A 72 11.00 6.12 -4.41
C LEU A 72 10.60 6.21 -5.89
N ARG A 73 9.84 5.24 -6.34
CA ARG A 73 9.25 5.28 -7.68
C ARG A 73 7.95 6.05 -7.59
N THR A 74 7.94 7.19 -8.24
CA THR A 74 6.75 8.04 -8.41
C THR A 74 6.25 7.94 -9.86
N ILE A 75 5.06 8.44 -10.11
CA ILE A 75 4.50 8.57 -11.46
C ILE A 75 4.50 10.06 -11.83
N LYS A 76 4.84 10.38 -13.07
CA LYS A 76 4.74 11.75 -13.56
C LYS A 76 3.27 12.10 -13.80
N ARG A 77 2.92 13.37 -13.68
CA ARG A 77 1.54 13.83 -13.89
C ARG A 77 1.04 13.55 -15.32
N GLU A 78 1.93 13.67 -16.31
CA GLU A 78 1.64 13.37 -17.72
C GLU A 78 1.33 11.88 -17.92
N ASP A 79 2.13 10.98 -17.29
CA ASP A 79 1.94 9.53 -17.35
C ASP A 79 0.61 9.14 -16.64
N ALA A 80 0.28 9.78 -15.51
CA ALA A 80 -0.99 9.55 -14.82
C ALA A 80 -2.19 9.95 -15.70
N ALA A 81 -2.11 11.08 -16.38
CA ALA A 81 -3.14 11.53 -17.31
C ALA A 81 -3.29 10.58 -18.50
N GLU A 82 -2.20 10.01 -19.00
CA GLU A 82 -2.24 9.03 -20.10
C GLU A 82 -2.88 7.71 -19.63
N LEU A 83 -2.54 7.23 -18.44
CA LEU A 83 -3.17 6.04 -17.84
C LEU A 83 -4.67 6.22 -17.63
N LEU A 84 -5.12 7.38 -17.17
CA LEU A 84 -6.54 7.70 -17.02
C LEU A 84 -7.27 7.64 -18.38
N ARG A 85 -6.69 8.23 -19.44
CA ARG A 85 -7.27 8.16 -20.80
C ARG A 85 -7.31 6.74 -21.36
N ALA A 86 -6.37 5.86 -20.94
CA ALA A 86 -6.28 4.48 -21.40
C ALA A 86 -7.29 3.54 -20.72
N CYS A 87 -8.01 3.99 -19.69
CA CYS A 87 -9.05 3.23 -19.02
C CYS A 87 -10.20 2.90 -19.95
N ASN A 88 -10.71 1.65 -19.89
CA ASN A 88 -11.78 1.17 -20.77
C ASN A 88 -13.18 1.47 -20.25
N ASN A 89 -13.32 1.78 -18.98
CA ASN A 89 -14.60 1.97 -18.30
C ASN A 89 -14.46 2.93 -17.12
N LEU A 90 -15.58 3.43 -16.64
CA LEU A 90 -15.65 4.42 -15.57
C LEU A 90 -15.13 3.88 -14.24
N ARG A 91 -15.33 2.57 -13.91
CA ARG A 91 -14.79 1.96 -12.70
C ARG A 91 -13.26 2.07 -12.63
N ASP A 92 -12.59 1.70 -13.71
CA ASP A 92 -11.12 1.70 -13.78
C ASP A 92 -10.59 3.13 -13.72
N TYR A 93 -11.25 4.05 -14.42
CA TYR A 93 -10.95 5.48 -14.38
C TYR A 93 -11.10 6.03 -12.94
N PHE A 94 -12.23 5.76 -12.31
CA PHE A 94 -12.52 6.21 -10.95
C PHE A 94 -11.51 5.65 -9.94
N LEU A 95 -11.16 4.36 -10.03
CA LEU A 95 -10.15 3.76 -9.15
C LEU A 95 -8.79 4.46 -9.28
N LEU A 96 -8.31 4.70 -10.51
CA LEU A 96 -7.04 5.38 -10.73
C LEU A 96 -7.08 6.82 -10.24
N TYR A 97 -8.17 7.54 -10.52
CA TYR A 97 -8.35 8.92 -10.11
C TYR A 97 -8.38 9.05 -8.59
N LEU A 98 -9.12 8.16 -7.90
CA LEU A 98 -9.16 8.06 -6.45
C LEU A 98 -7.76 7.83 -5.85
N LEU A 99 -6.99 6.88 -6.39
CA LEU A 99 -5.63 6.60 -5.92
C LEU A 99 -4.70 7.79 -6.13
N PHE A 100 -4.82 8.49 -7.25
CA PHE A 100 -4.00 9.65 -7.58
C PHE A 100 -4.29 10.84 -6.69
N GLU A 101 -5.56 11.15 -6.47
CA GLU A 101 -5.98 12.32 -5.68
C GLU A 101 -5.72 12.11 -4.18
N THR A 102 -6.07 10.93 -3.65
CA THR A 102 -6.04 10.70 -2.20
C THR A 102 -4.74 10.08 -1.69
N GLY A 103 -3.94 9.48 -2.57
CA GLY A 103 -2.73 8.74 -2.19
C GLY A 103 -3.02 7.53 -1.28
N MET A 104 -4.26 7.01 -1.23
CA MET A 104 -4.59 5.85 -0.41
C MET A 104 -3.92 4.57 -0.91
N ARG A 105 -3.80 3.58 -0.03
CA ARG A 105 -3.34 2.25 -0.43
C ARG A 105 -4.42 1.52 -1.21
N ILE A 106 -4.01 0.64 -2.12
CA ILE A 106 -4.99 -0.16 -2.89
C ILE A 106 -5.90 -1.01 -1.99
N GLY A 107 -5.38 -1.56 -0.88
CA GLY A 107 -6.20 -2.28 0.09
C GLY A 107 -7.23 -1.37 0.77
N GLU A 108 -6.86 -0.12 1.08
CA GLU A 108 -7.78 0.89 1.60
C GLU A 108 -8.88 1.21 0.58
N ALA A 109 -8.53 1.36 -0.71
CA ALA A 109 -9.52 1.61 -1.77
C ALA A 109 -10.49 0.43 -1.94
N LEU A 110 -9.97 -0.80 -1.96
CA LEU A 110 -10.81 -2.01 -2.10
C LEU A 110 -11.66 -2.30 -0.86
N SER A 111 -11.31 -1.76 0.32
CA SER A 111 -12.09 -1.90 1.55
C SER A 111 -13.22 -0.88 1.70
N LEU A 112 -13.29 0.11 0.80
CA LEU A 112 -14.32 1.15 0.85
C LEU A 112 -15.72 0.59 0.60
N TRP A 113 -16.65 1.01 1.43
CA TRP A 113 -18.09 0.78 1.25
C TRP A 113 -18.75 2.06 0.76
N LEU A 114 -19.93 1.94 0.15
CA LEU A 114 -20.71 3.08 -0.36
C LEU A 114 -20.95 4.15 0.72
N GLU A 115 -21.22 3.71 1.94
CA GLU A 115 -21.47 4.59 3.11
C GLU A 115 -20.25 5.32 3.65
N ASP A 116 -19.06 5.04 3.12
CA ASP A 116 -17.82 5.72 3.51
C ASP A 116 -17.63 7.03 2.74
N PHE A 117 -18.39 7.25 1.69
CA PHE A 117 -18.41 8.51 0.95
C PHE A 117 -19.46 9.46 1.51
N ASP A 118 -19.02 10.61 1.98
CA ASP A 118 -19.85 11.75 2.31
C ASP A 118 -19.84 12.72 1.12
N SER A 119 -20.83 12.57 0.24
CA SER A 119 -20.95 13.41 -0.94
C SER A 119 -21.31 14.87 -0.61
N SER A 120 -21.89 15.12 0.53
CA SER A 120 -22.23 16.49 0.96
C SER A 120 -21.05 17.20 1.58
N GLY A 121 -20.18 16.48 2.27
CA GLY A 121 -18.98 17.00 2.91
C GLY A 121 -17.70 16.81 2.10
N ASN A 122 -17.78 16.28 0.86
CA ASN A 122 -16.62 15.96 0.02
C ASN A 122 -15.53 15.21 0.81
N ALA A 123 -15.90 14.10 1.43
CA ALA A 123 -15.00 13.35 2.28
C ALA A 123 -15.17 11.84 2.15
N ILE A 124 -14.11 11.12 2.44
CA ILE A 124 -14.11 9.66 2.55
C ILE A 124 -13.65 9.28 3.96
N PHE A 125 -14.38 8.38 4.60
CA PHE A 125 -14.05 7.87 5.92
C PHE A 125 -13.49 6.46 5.80
N LEU A 126 -12.19 6.30 5.95
CA LEU A 126 -11.57 4.98 6.02
C LEU A 126 -11.87 4.35 7.38
N LYS A 127 -12.48 3.15 7.36
CA LYS A 127 -12.85 2.38 8.55
C LYS A 127 -12.24 0.99 8.46
N ASP A 128 -11.68 0.53 9.58
CA ASP A 128 -11.22 -0.85 9.69
C ASP A 128 -12.43 -1.76 9.98
N ARG A 129 -12.67 -2.71 9.07
CA ARG A 129 -13.77 -3.68 9.15
C ARG A 129 -13.28 -5.12 9.37
N GLY A 130 -11.98 -5.27 9.69
CA GLY A 130 -11.38 -6.60 9.83
C GLY A 130 -11.26 -7.35 8.50
N GLU A 131 -11.53 -8.65 8.54
CA GLU A 131 -11.46 -9.51 7.35
C GLU A 131 -12.64 -9.29 6.42
N LEU A 132 -12.36 -8.96 5.16
CA LEU A 132 -13.34 -8.72 4.12
C LEU A 132 -13.34 -9.88 3.10
N GLU A 133 -14.49 -10.12 2.45
CA GLU A 133 -14.68 -11.19 1.46
C GLU A 133 -13.71 -11.12 0.27
N ASN A 134 -13.27 -9.92 -0.12
CA ASN A 134 -12.30 -9.67 -1.18
C ASN A 134 -10.85 -9.64 -0.69
N GLN A 135 -10.60 -10.05 0.55
CA GLN A 135 -9.28 -10.06 1.19
C GLN A 135 -8.60 -8.68 1.22
N ALA A 136 -9.36 -7.60 1.02
CA ALA A 136 -8.84 -6.25 1.22
C ALA A 136 -8.65 -5.99 2.72
N GLU A 137 -7.51 -5.45 3.07
CA GLU A 137 -7.18 -5.17 4.46
C GLU A 137 -6.54 -3.81 4.65
N ILE A 138 -6.84 -3.23 5.80
CA ILE A 138 -6.22 -2.00 6.28
C ILE A 138 -4.98 -2.38 7.11
N LYS A 139 -3.79 -2.21 6.54
CA LYS A 139 -2.53 -2.75 7.10
C LYS A 139 -2.05 -2.14 8.41
N THR A 140 -2.57 -1.00 8.84
CA THR A 140 -2.04 -0.30 10.04
C THR A 140 -3.16 0.26 10.88
N VAL A 141 -3.00 0.18 12.20
CA VAL A 141 -3.93 0.74 13.19
C VAL A 141 -4.21 2.24 12.99
N SER A 142 -3.26 2.96 12.39
CA SER A 142 -3.40 4.39 12.07
C SER A 142 -4.03 4.68 10.70
N SER A 143 -4.49 3.66 9.98
CA SER A 143 -5.12 3.84 8.66
C SER A 143 -6.54 4.41 8.72
N PRO A 144 -7.40 4.09 9.71
CA PRO A 144 -8.70 4.73 9.83
C PRO A 144 -8.54 6.24 9.96
N ARG A 145 -9.11 6.97 9.02
CA ARG A 145 -9.01 8.43 8.95
C ARG A 145 -10.05 9.01 8.00
N ARG A 146 -10.33 10.31 8.16
CA ARG A 146 -11.03 11.10 7.17
C ARG A 146 -10.04 11.58 6.10
N LEU A 147 -10.46 11.53 4.85
CA LEU A 147 -9.78 12.10 3.70
C LEU A 147 -10.73 13.13 3.07
N ASP A 148 -10.27 14.37 2.94
CA ASP A 148 -11.01 15.36 2.19
C ASP A 148 -10.75 15.13 0.69
N THR A 149 -11.79 15.30 -0.12
CA THR A 149 -11.78 15.05 -1.56
C THR A 149 -12.26 16.27 -2.32
N THR A 150 -11.98 16.32 -3.61
CA THR A 150 -12.54 17.35 -4.48
C THR A 150 -14.01 17.04 -4.83
N GLN A 151 -14.74 18.07 -5.23
CA GLN A 151 -16.07 17.91 -5.79
C GLN A 151 -16.05 17.02 -7.04
N GLU A 152 -15.02 17.13 -7.85
CA GLU A 152 -14.84 16.33 -9.06
C GLU A 152 -14.78 14.82 -8.75
N LEU A 153 -14.04 14.43 -7.70
CA LEU A 153 -13.99 13.02 -7.27
C LEU A 153 -15.35 12.53 -6.75
N THR A 154 -16.05 13.39 -6.03
CA THR A 154 -17.39 13.08 -5.48
C THR A 154 -18.43 12.93 -6.59
N ASP A 155 -18.39 13.79 -7.61
CA ASP A 155 -19.25 13.70 -8.79
C ASP A 155 -18.97 12.41 -9.56
N LEU A 156 -17.70 12.07 -9.75
CA LEU A 156 -17.27 10.85 -10.40
C LEU A 156 -17.70 9.58 -9.62
N PHE A 157 -17.64 9.61 -8.30
CA PHE A 157 -18.19 8.56 -7.45
C PHE A 157 -19.67 8.37 -7.69
N THR A 158 -20.43 9.47 -7.70
CA THR A 158 -21.88 9.46 -7.90
C THR A 158 -22.23 8.89 -9.28
N GLU A 159 -21.55 9.32 -10.32
CA GLU A 159 -21.73 8.79 -11.68
C GLU A 159 -21.43 7.29 -11.74
N TYR A 160 -20.32 6.86 -11.13
CA TYR A 160 -19.94 5.46 -11.05
C TYR A 160 -21.00 4.60 -10.35
N VAL A 161 -21.50 5.05 -9.19
CA VAL A 161 -22.51 4.33 -8.42
C VAL A 161 -23.81 4.24 -9.20
N CYS A 162 -24.28 5.34 -9.80
CA CYS A 162 -25.50 5.36 -10.62
C CYS A 162 -25.40 4.41 -11.82
N MET A 163 -24.21 4.25 -12.41
CA MET A 163 -24.01 3.43 -13.60
C MET A 163 -23.90 1.94 -13.28
N PHE A 164 -23.22 1.56 -12.18
CA PHE A 164 -22.82 0.19 -11.94
C PHE A 164 -23.46 -0.47 -10.72
N HIS A 165 -23.89 0.29 -9.70
CA HIS A 165 -24.58 -0.23 -8.53
C HIS A 165 -26.10 -0.30 -8.77
N THR A 166 -26.49 -1.11 -9.75
CA THR A 166 -27.88 -1.33 -10.15
C THR A 166 -28.47 -2.56 -9.43
N GLU A 167 -29.75 -2.87 -9.72
CA GLU A 167 -30.40 -4.08 -9.22
C GLU A 167 -29.58 -5.33 -9.54
N GLY A 168 -29.33 -6.16 -8.54
CA GLY A 168 -28.52 -7.39 -8.65
C GLY A 168 -27.10 -7.30 -8.07
N VAL A 169 -26.61 -6.11 -7.73
CA VAL A 169 -25.37 -5.96 -6.96
C VAL A 169 -25.68 -6.26 -5.50
N GLN A 170 -25.00 -7.25 -4.93
CA GLN A 170 -25.26 -7.75 -3.56
C GLN A 170 -24.14 -7.38 -2.57
N THR A 171 -23.35 -6.39 -2.88
CA THR A 171 -22.24 -5.96 -2.01
C THR A 171 -22.32 -4.46 -1.74
N ASN A 172 -21.88 -4.06 -0.55
CA ASN A 172 -21.72 -2.65 -0.19
C ASN A 172 -20.35 -2.08 -0.62
N HIS A 173 -19.44 -2.92 -1.14
CA HIS A 173 -18.15 -2.45 -1.62
C HIS A 173 -18.31 -1.46 -2.77
N VAL A 174 -17.55 -0.37 -2.73
CA VAL A 174 -17.53 0.62 -3.82
C VAL A 174 -17.11 -0.03 -5.12
N PHE A 175 -15.99 -0.74 -5.14
CA PHE A 175 -15.46 -1.33 -6.35
C PHE A 175 -15.97 -2.75 -6.56
N ILE A 176 -16.65 -2.97 -7.69
CA ILE A 176 -17.25 -4.26 -8.06
C ILE A 176 -16.66 -4.82 -9.35
N LYS A 177 -16.77 -6.12 -9.53
CA LYS A 177 -16.44 -6.81 -10.78
C LYS A 177 -17.53 -6.55 -11.81
N LEU A 178 -17.12 -6.13 -13.03
CA LEU A 178 -18.06 -5.70 -14.06
C LEU A 178 -18.44 -6.82 -15.06
N ARG A 179 -17.75 -7.95 -15.06
CA ARG A 179 -17.89 -9.00 -16.09
C ARG A 179 -17.72 -10.39 -15.49
N GLY A 180 -18.24 -11.38 -16.25
CA GLY A 180 -18.14 -12.81 -15.92
C GLY A 180 -19.11 -13.24 -14.82
N ASP A 181 -18.98 -14.49 -14.36
CA ASP A 181 -19.87 -15.12 -13.37
C ASP A 181 -19.81 -14.46 -11.98
N ASN A 182 -18.82 -13.65 -11.75
CA ASN A 182 -18.64 -12.89 -10.51
C ASN A 182 -19.01 -11.41 -10.65
N ALA A 183 -19.68 -11.00 -11.74
CA ALA A 183 -20.14 -9.63 -11.89
C ALA A 183 -21.02 -9.21 -10.70
N GLY A 184 -20.85 -7.98 -10.22
CA GLY A 184 -21.56 -7.46 -9.05
C GLY A 184 -20.95 -7.85 -7.69
N LYS A 185 -19.96 -8.74 -7.63
CA LYS A 185 -19.21 -9.02 -6.39
C LYS A 185 -18.09 -8.01 -6.18
N ALA A 186 -17.59 -7.92 -4.95
CA ALA A 186 -16.47 -7.06 -4.61
C ALA A 186 -15.23 -7.33 -5.46
N MET A 187 -14.58 -6.26 -5.91
CA MET A 187 -13.32 -6.32 -6.64
C MET A 187 -12.18 -6.74 -5.70
N ASP A 188 -11.26 -7.57 -6.18
CA ASP A 188 -10.13 -8.07 -5.43
C ASP A 188 -8.76 -7.62 -6.01
N TYR A 189 -7.66 -8.01 -5.35
CA TYR A 189 -6.31 -7.67 -5.80
C TYR A 189 -5.96 -8.24 -7.18
N THR A 190 -6.53 -9.40 -7.55
CA THR A 190 -6.30 -10.03 -8.86
C THR A 190 -6.88 -9.17 -9.98
N ASP A 191 -8.05 -8.59 -9.77
CA ASP A 191 -8.68 -7.68 -10.71
C ASP A 191 -7.85 -6.42 -10.92
N VAL A 192 -7.29 -5.86 -9.83
CA VAL A 192 -6.38 -4.72 -9.87
C VAL A 192 -5.11 -5.05 -10.66
N ASP A 193 -4.50 -6.20 -10.39
CA ASP A 193 -3.30 -6.64 -11.12
C ASP A 193 -3.58 -6.79 -12.62
N ASN A 194 -4.75 -7.31 -13.00
CA ASN A 194 -5.18 -7.44 -14.38
C ASN A 194 -5.41 -6.07 -15.02
N LEU A 195 -6.01 -5.12 -14.31
CA LEU A 195 -6.16 -3.73 -14.75
C LEU A 195 -4.79 -3.10 -15.03
N PHE A 196 -3.88 -3.12 -14.07
CA PHE A 196 -2.56 -2.51 -14.24
C PHE A 196 -1.73 -3.20 -15.32
N ARG A 197 -1.88 -4.52 -15.49
CA ARG A 197 -1.26 -5.26 -16.60
C ARG A 197 -1.80 -4.80 -17.96
N THR A 198 -3.11 -4.56 -18.05
CA THR A 198 -3.76 -4.08 -19.27
C THR A 198 -3.33 -2.66 -19.60
N LEU A 199 -3.29 -1.77 -18.62
CA LEU A 199 -2.84 -0.39 -18.80
C LEU A 199 -1.38 -0.34 -19.26
N ARG A 200 -0.50 -1.15 -18.64
CA ARG A 200 0.91 -1.25 -19.07
C ARG A 200 1.06 -1.68 -20.52
N LYS A 201 0.22 -2.65 -20.97
CA LYS A 201 0.24 -3.10 -22.37
C LYS A 201 -0.21 -2.02 -23.37
N LYS A 202 -1.11 -1.13 -22.93
CA LYS A 202 -1.65 -0.07 -23.79
C LYS A 202 -0.77 1.16 -23.90
N THR A 203 -0.13 1.54 -22.79
CA THR A 203 0.60 2.80 -22.65
C THR A 203 2.12 2.63 -22.61
N ASP A 204 2.60 1.36 -22.48
CA ASP A 204 4.01 1.03 -22.21
C ASP A 204 4.58 1.67 -20.91
N ILE A 205 3.71 2.27 -20.09
CA ILE A 205 4.08 2.87 -18.82
C ILE A 205 4.15 1.79 -17.75
N THR A 206 5.32 1.60 -17.13
CA THR A 206 5.47 0.69 -16.00
C THR A 206 4.97 1.34 -14.73
N VAL A 207 3.78 0.95 -14.29
CA VAL A 207 3.10 1.51 -13.13
C VAL A 207 2.61 0.42 -12.17
N THR A 208 2.56 0.77 -10.89
CA THR A 208 1.96 -0.04 -9.83
C THR A 208 1.06 0.84 -8.95
N PRO A 209 0.03 0.28 -8.27
CA PRO A 209 -0.82 1.08 -7.38
C PRO A 209 -0.03 1.89 -6.35
N HIS A 210 1.08 1.34 -5.86
CA HIS A 210 1.91 2.00 -4.85
C HIS A 210 2.60 3.28 -5.34
N MET A 211 2.86 3.38 -6.64
CA MET A 211 3.48 4.58 -7.23
C MET A 211 2.56 5.81 -7.13
N PHE A 212 1.24 5.63 -7.24
CA PHE A 212 0.27 6.72 -7.07
C PHE A 212 0.35 7.37 -5.68
N ARG A 213 0.62 6.57 -4.65
CA ARG A 213 0.75 7.07 -3.28
C ARG A 213 2.00 7.93 -3.05
N HIS A 214 3.03 7.77 -3.87
CA HIS A 214 4.30 8.48 -3.72
C HIS A 214 4.40 9.73 -4.62
N THR A 215 3.35 10.00 -5.39
CA THR A 215 3.25 11.16 -6.27
C THR A 215 2.66 12.35 -5.55
#